data_4ad0258593f13c927ed616d7c688338a
#
_entry.id   4ad0258593f13c927ed616d7c688338a
#
_cell.length_a   1.000
_cell.length_b   1.000
_cell.length_c   1.000
_cell.angle_alpha   90.00
_cell.angle_beta   90.00
_cell.angle_gamma   90.00
#
_symmetry.space_group_name_H-M   'P 1'
#
loop_
_entity.id
_entity.type
_entity.pdbx_description
1 polymer ?
#
loop_
_entity_poly.entity_id
_entity_poly.type
_entity_poly.pdbx_seq_one_letter_code
_entity_poly.pdbx_strand_id
1 'polypeptide(L)'
;MSFKSSELVSFVKRMVGQPYWYGTCVYICTNDLLKRKTEQYPSHYGSSRTSTYKKHIENRMVCSDCIGLIKGFFWTNGGQGVLEYIAGGEEFKSKYGSNNCPDKGANGMLTWLKSKGCKTGSSDSLPDVPGILLFKSGHVGVYIGGGLAIEAEGFAYGVVETKISKRPWTEWAYLPESMLVYDGVTSMEDVKPSEPVETEPEKVYAFGERTLKHTSPDMKGEDVKELQKRLNALGFDCGTADGIFGSKTEKGVIAFQTAVGIEADGKFGKESFAALSAYSAPENEPESDEAQGYATYVVQRGDTLWNLAKKLLGRGGRWTEIAALNSISGTMIRDGQVLRIPA
;
A
#
# COMPACT_ATOMS: atom_id res chain seq x y z
N MET A 1 -20.17 -28.11 5.40
CA MET A 1 -20.48 -27.49 4.11
C MET A 1 -19.20 -26.90 3.56
N SER A 2 -18.91 -27.09 2.28
CA SER A 2 -17.84 -26.39 1.57
C SER A 2 -18.43 -25.20 0.83
N PHE A 3 -17.66 -24.11 0.73
CA PHE A 3 -18.04 -22.93 -0.03
C PHE A 3 -17.57 -23.08 -1.49
N LYS A 4 -18.09 -22.22 -2.38
CA LYS A 4 -17.62 -22.14 -3.75
C LYS A 4 -16.47 -21.13 -3.87
N SER A 5 -15.55 -21.34 -4.80
CA SER A 5 -14.46 -20.38 -5.07
C SER A 5 -15.00 -19.01 -5.52
N SER A 6 -16.09 -18.98 -6.28
CA SER A 6 -16.79 -17.75 -6.65
C SER A 6 -17.30 -16.93 -5.45
N GLU A 7 -17.72 -17.59 -4.36
CA GLU A 7 -18.15 -16.91 -3.14
C GLU A 7 -16.96 -16.26 -2.43
N LEU A 8 -15.81 -16.97 -2.32
CA LEU A 8 -14.58 -16.41 -1.77
C LEU A 8 -14.10 -15.19 -2.59
N VAL A 9 -14.07 -15.34 -3.92
CA VAL A 9 -13.69 -14.25 -4.83
C VAL A 9 -14.61 -13.05 -4.70
N SER A 10 -15.92 -13.27 -4.67
CA SER A 10 -16.91 -12.21 -4.46
C SER A 10 -16.70 -11.49 -3.13
N PHE A 11 -16.47 -12.26 -2.06
CA PHE A 11 -16.22 -11.71 -0.74
C PHE A 11 -14.96 -10.83 -0.72
N VAL A 12 -13.81 -11.34 -1.17
CA VAL A 12 -12.56 -10.54 -1.11
C VAL A 12 -12.62 -9.29 -1.99
N LYS A 13 -13.33 -9.34 -3.14
CA LYS A 13 -13.57 -8.15 -3.99
C LYS A 13 -14.33 -7.06 -3.24
N ARG A 14 -15.32 -7.44 -2.44
CA ARG A 14 -16.11 -6.47 -1.65
C ARG A 14 -15.38 -5.98 -0.40
N MET A 15 -14.30 -6.66 0.00
CA MET A 15 -13.42 -6.21 1.09
C MET A 15 -12.38 -5.18 0.64
N VAL A 16 -12.23 -4.91 -0.66
CA VAL A 16 -11.31 -3.86 -1.15
C VAL A 16 -11.66 -2.51 -0.53
N GLY A 17 -10.64 -1.80 -0.06
CA GLY A 17 -10.79 -0.55 0.68
C GLY A 17 -10.96 -0.71 2.19
N GLN A 18 -11.16 -1.94 2.71
CA GLN A 18 -11.19 -2.19 4.15
C GLN A 18 -9.76 -2.13 4.74
N PRO A 19 -9.59 -1.67 6.01
CA PRO A 19 -8.29 -1.45 6.58
C PRO A 19 -7.54 -2.73 6.97
N TYR A 20 -6.22 -2.65 6.90
CA TYR A 20 -5.34 -3.65 7.48
C TYR A 20 -5.08 -3.37 8.96
N TRP A 21 -5.41 -4.33 9.83
CA TRP A 21 -4.99 -4.35 11.23
C TRP A 21 -4.27 -5.67 11.51
N TYR A 22 -3.03 -5.60 11.97
CA TYR A 22 -2.22 -6.79 12.23
C TYR A 22 -2.86 -7.73 13.28
N GLY A 23 -2.88 -9.02 13.01
CA GLY A 23 -3.45 -10.03 13.90
C GLY A 23 -4.98 -10.03 13.97
N THR A 24 -5.69 -9.54 12.95
CA THR A 24 -7.16 -9.55 12.88
C THR A 24 -7.67 -10.43 11.74
N CYS A 25 -8.87 -10.97 11.90
CA CYS A 25 -9.47 -11.93 10.98
C CYS A 25 -10.91 -11.50 10.63
N VAL A 26 -11.06 -10.41 9.89
CA VAL A 26 -12.35 -9.83 9.55
C VAL A 26 -13.14 -9.50 10.84
N TYR A 27 -12.66 -8.50 11.56
CA TYR A 27 -13.29 -8.00 12.79
C TYR A 27 -13.80 -6.58 12.58
N ILE A 28 -14.92 -6.25 13.25
CA ILE A 28 -15.41 -4.87 13.32
C ILE A 28 -14.35 -4.02 14.05
N CYS A 29 -13.97 -2.88 13.48
CA CYS A 29 -13.07 -1.94 14.10
C CYS A 29 -13.74 -1.28 15.32
N THR A 30 -13.25 -1.59 16.53
CA THR A 30 -13.76 -1.03 17.79
C THR A 30 -12.61 -0.57 18.69
N ASN A 31 -12.92 0.30 19.67
CA ASN A 31 -11.94 0.73 20.66
C ASN A 31 -11.41 -0.46 21.49
N ASP A 32 -12.26 -1.42 21.83
CA ASP A 32 -11.88 -2.62 22.57
C ASP A 32 -10.95 -3.51 21.76
N LEU A 33 -11.23 -3.67 20.47
CA LEU A 33 -10.32 -4.39 19.56
C LEU A 33 -8.98 -3.69 19.46
N LEU A 34 -8.96 -2.35 19.30
CA LEU A 34 -7.74 -1.56 19.21
C LEU A 34 -6.90 -1.72 20.48
N LYS A 35 -7.52 -1.59 21.67
CA LYS A 35 -6.84 -1.78 22.96
C LYS A 35 -6.20 -3.16 23.04
N ARG A 36 -6.96 -4.24 22.83
CA ARG A 36 -6.46 -5.62 22.88
C ARG A 36 -5.31 -5.85 21.88
N LYS A 37 -5.41 -5.33 20.65
CA LYS A 37 -4.37 -5.52 19.63
C LYS A 37 -3.12 -4.69 19.91
N THR A 38 -3.27 -3.52 20.51
CA THR A 38 -2.13 -2.71 20.98
C THR A 38 -1.37 -3.42 22.10
N GLU A 39 -2.07 -4.04 23.04
CA GLU A 39 -1.45 -4.83 24.12
C GLU A 39 -0.77 -6.10 23.57
N GLN A 40 -1.43 -6.79 22.61
CA GLN A 40 -0.92 -8.02 22.02
C GLN A 40 0.28 -7.82 21.07
N TYR A 41 0.29 -6.71 20.32
CA TYR A 41 1.25 -6.44 19.25
C TYR A 41 1.74 -4.98 19.28
N PRO A 42 2.40 -4.51 20.35
CA PRO A 42 2.73 -3.09 20.54
C PRO A 42 3.59 -2.50 19.42
N SER A 43 4.45 -3.31 18.79
CA SER A 43 5.28 -2.87 17.66
C SER A 43 4.49 -2.55 16.38
N HIS A 44 3.29 -3.11 16.24
CA HIS A 44 2.42 -2.90 15.06
C HIS A 44 1.40 -1.77 15.25
N TYR A 45 1.13 -1.38 16.51
CA TYR A 45 0.09 -0.41 16.89
C TYR A 45 0.66 0.86 17.50
N GLY A 46 1.68 1.43 16.87
CA GLY A 46 2.34 2.64 17.35
C GLY A 46 1.43 3.88 17.41
N SER A 47 1.75 4.81 18.31
CA SER A 47 0.98 6.04 18.56
C SER A 47 0.77 6.91 17.31
N SER A 48 1.70 6.91 16.38
CA SER A 48 1.60 7.64 15.10
C SER A 48 0.41 7.20 14.20
N ARG A 49 -0.17 6.02 14.49
CA ARG A 49 -1.30 5.45 13.74
C ARG A 49 -2.66 5.65 14.42
N THR A 50 -2.68 6.23 15.63
CA THR A 50 -3.90 6.33 16.47
C THR A 50 -5.04 7.07 15.76
N SER A 51 -4.74 8.19 15.10
CA SER A 51 -5.76 8.96 14.37
C SER A 51 -6.40 8.17 13.23
N THR A 52 -5.62 7.34 12.54
CA THR A 52 -6.12 6.47 11.47
C THR A 52 -7.00 5.35 12.02
N TYR A 53 -6.59 4.70 13.12
CA TYR A 53 -7.43 3.70 13.78
C TYR A 53 -8.77 4.26 14.25
N LYS A 54 -8.80 5.48 14.82
CA LYS A 54 -10.04 6.15 15.21
C LYS A 54 -10.97 6.37 14.02
N LYS A 55 -10.45 6.83 12.87
CA LYS A 55 -11.24 6.98 11.65
C LYS A 55 -11.84 5.65 11.17
N HIS A 56 -11.10 4.54 11.26
CA HIS A 56 -11.63 3.23 10.91
C HIS A 56 -12.81 2.83 11.80
N ILE A 57 -12.74 3.14 13.11
CA ILE A 57 -13.79 2.88 14.08
C ILE A 57 -15.02 3.75 13.81
N GLU A 58 -14.82 5.05 13.66
CA GLU A 58 -15.88 6.04 13.37
C GLU A 58 -16.65 5.70 12.09
N ASN A 59 -15.94 5.22 11.06
CA ASN A 59 -16.50 4.80 9.79
C ASN A 59 -17.05 3.36 9.80
N ARG A 60 -17.15 2.71 10.94
CA ARG A 60 -17.67 1.34 11.10
C ARG A 60 -16.99 0.33 10.17
N MET A 61 -15.68 0.46 9.96
CA MET A 61 -14.95 -0.39 9.03
C MET A 61 -14.68 -1.78 9.64
N VAL A 62 -14.35 -2.72 8.75
CA VAL A 62 -13.98 -4.10 9.10
C VAL A 62 -12.50 -4.29 8.78
N CYS A 63 -11.71 -4.83 9.70
CA CYS A 63 -10.27 -4.97 9.54
C CYS A 63 -9.81 -6.43 9.46
N SER A 64 -8.76 -6.68 8.69
CA SER A 64 -8.08 -7.96 8.61
C SER A 64 -6.59 -7.79 8.34
N ASP A 65 -5.78 -8.78 8.70
CA ASP A 65 -4.46 -8.95 8.10
C ASP A 65 -4.53 -9.85 6.85
N CYS A 66 -3.39 -10.16 6.23
CA CYS A 66 -3.35 -10.89 4.98
C CYS A 66 -4.01 -12.27 5.05
N ILE A 67 -3.68 -13.07 6.05
CA ILE A 67 -4.28 -14.39 6.25
C ILE A 67 -5.64 -14.28 6.94
N GLY A 68 -5.85 -13.24 7.72
CA GLY A 68 -7.11 -12.95 8.40
C GLY A 68 -8.24 -12.64 7.44
N LEU A 69 -7.97 -12.07 6.28
CA LEU A 69 -8.94 -11.87 5.22
C LEU A 69 -9.54 -13.21 4.75
N ILE A 70 -8.68 -14.21 4.57
CA ILE A 70 -9.08 -15.55 4.12
C ILE A 70 -9.76 -16.32 5.26
N LYS A 71 -9.13 -16.39 6.44
CA LYS A 71 -9.73 -17.04 7.63
C LYS A 71 -11.09 -16.44 7.98
N GLY A 72 -11.18 -15.11 7.88
CA GLY A 72 -12.39 -14.37 8.14
C GLY A 72 -13.57 -14.80 7.28
N PHE A 73 -13.36 -15.06 5.98
CA PHE A 73 -14.40 -15.61 5.11
C PHE A 73 -14.99 -16.89 5.69
N PHE A 74 -14.15 -17.86 6.07
CA PHE A 74 -14.61 -19.12 6.63
C PHE A 74 -15.21 -18.97 8.03
N TRP A 75 -14.61 -18.16 8.88
CA TRP A 75 -15.04 -17.97 10.27
C TRP A 75 -16.31 -17.13 10.41
N THR A 76 -16.69 -16.41 9.38
CA THR A 76 -17.97 -15.68 9.28
C THR A 76 -18.99 -16.37 8.36
N ASN A 77 -18.79 -17.68 8.15
CA ASN A 77 -19.68 -18.54 7.36
C ASN A 77 -19.96 -18.00 5.95
N GLY A 78 -18.87 -17.77 5.18
CA GLY A 78 -18.95 -17.26 3.81
C GLY A 78 -19.03 -15.73 3.71
N GLY A 79 -18.91 -15.02 4.84
CA GLY A 79 -18.79 -13.56 4.85
C GLY A 79 -20.09 -12.78 4.63
N GLN A 80 -21.25 -13.41 4.49
CA GLN A 80 -22.51 -12.72 4.17
C GLN A 80 -22.84 -11.63 5.21
N GLY A 81 -22.82 -11.95 6.51
CA GLY A 81 -23.08 -10.96 7.56
C GLY A 81 -22.05 -9.82 7.61
N VAL A 82 -20.81 -10.08 7.18
CA VAL A 82 -19.77 -9.05 7.03
C VAL A 82 -20.17 -8.04 5.97
N LEU A 83 -20.61 -8.54 4.81
CA LEU A 83 -21.03 -7.68 3.69
C LEU A 83 -22.30 -6.89 4.02
N GLU A 84 -23.22 -7.47 4.77
CA GLU A 84 -24.41 -6.80 5.29
C GLU A 84 -24.03 -5.69 6.27
N TYR A 85 -23.11 -5.95 7.20
CA TYR A 85 -22.59 -4.93 8.12
C TYR A 85 -21.93 -3.75 7.39
N ILE A 86 -21.08 -4.03 6.40
CA ILE A 86 -20.43 -3.00 5.56
C ILE A 86 -21.49 -2.16 4.82
N ALA A 87 -22.62 -2.76 4.43
CA ALA A 87 -23.74 -2.08 3.81
C ALA A 87 -24.64 -1.31 4.80
N GLY A 88 -24.28 -1.23 6.08
CA GLY A 88 -25.02 -0.50 7.12
C GLY A 88 -25.91 -1.39 8.00
N GLY A 89 -25.87 -2.70 7.82
CA GLY A 89 -26.63 -3.68 8.62
C GLY A 89 -26.09 -3.87 10.05
N GLU A 90 -26.60 -4.93 10.70
CA GLU A 90 -26.25 -5.28 12.07
C GLU A 90 -24.86 -5.88 12.20
N GLU A 91 -24.34 -5.94 13.43
CA GLU A 91 -23.05 -6.56 13.74
C GLU A 91 -23.08 -8.07 13.47
N PHE A 92 -22.01 -8.57 12.90
CA PHE A 92 -21.82 -10.00 12.65
C PHE A 92 -20.92 -10.63 13.73
N LYS A 93 -20.99 -11.96 13.83
CA LYS A 93 -20.12 -12.74 14.70
C LYS A 93 -19.17 -13.63 13.89
N SER A 94 -17.91 -13.66 14.32
CA SER A 94 -16.91 -14.58 13.80
C SER A 94 -16.80 -15.80 14.72
N LYS A 95 -16.84 -17.00 14.16
CA LYS A 95 -16.65 -18.25 14.91
C LYS A 95 -15.27 -18.81 14.62
N TYR A 96 -14.33 -18.54 15.52
CA TYR A 96 -12.95 -19.01 15.45
C TYR A 96 -12.83 -20.51 15.13
N GLY A 97 -11.98 -20.86 14.18
CA GLY A 97 -11.70 -22.22 13.78
C GLY A 97 -12.85 -22.97 13.06
N SER A 98 -13.93 -22.27 12.69
CA SER A 98 -15.06 -22.88 11.98
C SER A 98 -14.76 -23.21 10.52
N ASN A 99 -15.64 -24.03 9.91
CA ASN A 99 -15.62 -24.39 8.50
C ASN A 99 -14.26 -24.98 8.03
N ASN A 100 -13.66 -25.83 8.87
CA ASN A 100 -12.39 -26.53 8.62
C ASN A 100 -11.18 -25.60 8.38
N CYS A 101 -11.31 -24.28 8.63
CA CYS A 101 -10.24 -23.31 8.44
C CYS A 101 -9.39 -23.18 9.71
N PRO A 102 -8.14 -23.69 9.72
CA PRO A 102 -7.29 -23.66 10.91
C PRO A 102 -6.78 -22.24 11.19
N ASP A 103 -6.48 -21.96 12.46
CA ASP A 103 -5.77 -20.72 12.82
C ASP A 103 -4.26 -20.88 12.58
N LYS A 104 -3.84 -20.45 11.41
CA LYS A 104 -2.44 -20.45 10.97
C LYS A 104 -2.08 -19.06 10.44
N GLY A 105 -0.82 -18.65 10.60
CA GLY A 105 -0.24 -17.53 9.85
C GLY A 105 -0.03 -17.92 8.38
N ALA A 106 0.34 -16.97 7.51
CA ALA A 106 0.48 -17.20 6.07
C ALA A 106 1.41 -18.38 5.74
N ASN A 107 2.63 -18.39 6.27
CA ASN A 107 3.58 -19.51 6.06
C ASN A 107 3.05 -20.84 6.64
N GLY A 108 2.44 -20.79 7.82
CA GLY A 108 1.85 -21.97 8.46
C GLY A 108 0.65 -22.51 7.69
N MET A 109 -0.13 -21.66 7.02
CA MET A 109 -1.23 -22.07 6.15
C MET A 109 -0.70 -22.83 4.93
N LEU A 110 0.32 -22.33 4.26
CA LEU A 110 0.94 -23.02 3.13
C LEU A 110 1.49 -24.40 3.53
N THR A 111 2.22 -24.47 4.66
CA THR A 111 2.74 -25.73 5.19
C THR A 111 1.59 -26.70 5.50
N TRP A 112 0.51 -26.23 6.10
CA TRP A 112 -0.67 -27.05 6.40
C TRP A 112 -1.35 -27.54 5.12
N LEU A 113 -1.52 -26.70 4.11
CA LEU A 113 -2.09 -27.10 2.81
C LEU A 113 -1.26 -28.19 2.14
N LYS A 114 0.06 -28.05 2.14
CA LYS A 114 0.99 -29.10 1.66
C LYS A 114 0.83 -30.41 2.45
N SER A 115 0.70 -30.34 3.77
CA SER A 115 0.49 -31.53 4.63
C SER A 115 -0.86 -32.22 4.41
N LYS A 116 -1.84 -31.51 3.87
CA LYS A 116 -3.16 -32.06 3.49
C LYS A 116 -3.18 -32.63 2.07
N GLY A 117 -2.05 -32.62 1.36
CA GLY A 117 -1.98 -33.08 -0.02
C GLY A 117 -2.66 -32.15 -1.02
N CYS A 118 -2.91 -30.90 -0.63
CA CYS A 118 -3.49 -29.93 -1.55
C CYS A 118 -2.52 -29.67 -2.71
N LYS A 119 -3.05 -29.48 -3.92
CA LYS A 119 -2.26 -29.14 -5.09
C LYS A 119 -1.59 -27.78 -4.88
N THR A 120 -0.29 -27.72 -5.13
CA THR A 120 0.54 -26.53 -4.97
C THR A 120 1.54 -26.42 -6.12
N GLY A 121 2.07 -25.24 -6.37
CA GLY A 121 3.13 -25.03 -7.37
C GLY A 121 3.83 -23.69 -7.21
N SER A 122 4.85 -23.45 -8.06
CA SER A 122 5.51 -22.16 -8.14
C SER A 122 4.62 -21.12 -8.81
N SER A 123 4.83 -19.85 -8.53
CA SER A 123 4.05 -18.74 -9.14
C SER A 123 4.04 -18.79 -10.66
N ASP A 124 5.12 -19.25 -11.30
CA ASP A 124 5.23 -19.35 -12.75
C ASP A 124 4.30 -20.41 -13.37
N SER A 125 3.79 -21.34 -12.56
CA SER A 125 2.86 -22.39 -12.95
C SER A 125 1.44 -22.16 -12.43
N LEU A 126 1.09 -20.92 -12.06
CA LEU A 126 -0.22 -20.59 -11.52
C LEU A 126 -1.34 -20.93 -12.52
N PRO A 127 -2.29 -21.79 -12.15
CA PRO A 127 -3.46 -22.04 -12.98
C PRO A 127 -4.41 -20.82 -12.99
N ASP A 128 -5.07 -20.55 -14.10
CA ASP A 128 -6.08 -19.49 -14.16
C ASP A 128 -7.42 -19.92 -13.54
N VAL A 129 -7.37 -20.21 -12.24
CA VAL A 129 -8.52 -20.66 -11.45
C VAL A 129 -8.74 -19.72 -10.28
N PRO A 130 -9.77 -18.86 -10.33
CA PRO A 130 -10.09 -17.92 -9.24
C PRO A 130 -10.36 -18.66 -7.92
N GLY A 131 -9.88 -18.09 -6.82
CA GLY A 131 -9.98 -18.65 -5.48
C GLY A 131 -8.73 -19.39 -5.01
N ILE A 132 -7.74 -19.61 -5.88
CA ILE A 132 -6.42 -20.12 -5.48
C ILE A 132 -5.72 -19.11 -4.57
N LEU A 133 -5.03 -19.61 -3.54
CA LEU A 133 -4.22 -18.77 -2.67
C LEU A 133 -2.81 -18.57 -3.25
N LEU A 134 -2.34 -17.34 -3.22
CA LEU A 134 -0.99 -16.92 -3.62
C LEU A 134 -0.16 -16.63 -2.37
N PHE A 135 1.08 -17.11 -2.34
CA PHE A 135 1.97 -16.99 -1.20
C PHE A 135 3.30 -16.33 -1.57
N LYS A 136 3.82 -15.56 -0.65
CA LYS A 136 5.21 -15.15 -0.51
C LYS A 136 5.59 -15.20 0.97
N SER A 137 6.86 -15.10 1.31
CA SER A 137 7.29 -15.17 2.71
C SER A 137 6.49 -14.22 3.61
N GLY A 138 5.78 -14.79 4.59
CA GLY A 138 4.98 -14.06 5.58
C GLY A 138 3.70 -13.43 5.06
N HIS A 139 3.27 -13.73 3.80
CA HIS A 139 2.14 -13.05 3.19
C HIS A 139 1.31 -13.97 2.28
N VAL A 140 0.04 -13.64 2.11
CA VAL A 140 -0.90 -14.40 1.28
C VAL A 140 -1.94 -13.49 0.66
N GLY A 141 -2.39 -13.83 -0.55
CA GLY A 141 -3.50 -13.20 -1.26
C GLY A 141 -4.41 -14.24 -1.91
N VAL A 142 -5.50 -13.80 -2.50
CA VAL A 142 -6.46 -14.64 -3.25
C VAL A 142 -6.38 -14.27 -4.72
N TYR A 143 -6.07 -15.22 -5.56
CA TYR A 143 -6.15 -15.05 -7.02
C TYR A 143 -7.61 -14.93 -7.46
N ILE A 144 -7.92 -13.94 -8.28
CA ILE A 144 -9.29 -13.62 -8.69
C ILE A 144 -9.53 -13.79 -10.20
N GLY A 145 -8.54 -14.39 -10.90
CA GLY A 145 -8.56 -14.55 -12.35
C GLY A 145 -7.91 -13.38 -13.08
N GLY A 146 -7.60 -13.58 -14.38
CA GLY A 146 -7.11 -12.51 -15.25
C GLY A 146 -5.79 -11.87 -14.80
N GLY A 147 -4.92 -12.60 -14.13
CA GLY A 147 -3.64 -12.06 -13.62
C GLY A 147 -3.78 -11.09 -12.44
N LEU A 148 -4.92 -11.10 -11.74
CA LEU A 148 -5.21 -10.23 -10.61
C LEU A 148 -5.33 -11.01 -9.30
N ALA A 149 -4.96 -10.37 -8.20
CA ALA A 149 -5.13 -10.89 -6.84
C ALA A 149 -5.70 -9.82 -5.93
N ILE A 150 -6.37 -10.26 -4.85
CA ILE A 150 -6.75 -9.39 -3.74
C ILE A 150 -5.99 -9.83 -2.50
N GLU A 151 -5.40 -8.86 -1.81
CA GLU A 151 -4.58 -9.06 -0.63
C GLU A 151 -4.77 -7.93 0.39
N ALA A 152 -4.67 -8.24 1.67
CA ALA A 152 -4.54 -7.21 2.70
C ALA A 152 -3.04 -6.87 2.82
N GLU A 153 -2.60 -5.83 2.11
CA GLU A 153 -1.19 -5.56 1.83
C GLU A 153 -0.42 -5.01 3.03
N GLY A 154 -1.10 -4.28 3.89
CA GLY A 154 -0.50 -3.67 5.07
C GLY A 154 -1.23 -2.41 5.51
N PHE A 155 -0.78 -1.81 6.62
CA PHE A 155 -1.47 -0.70 7.26
C PHE A 155 -1.70 0.51 6.33
N ALA A 156 -0.75 0.80 5.45
CA ALA A 156 -0.85 1.95 4.55
C ALA A 156 -1.83 1.76 3.40
N TYR A 157 -2.13 0.51 3.05
CA TYR A 157 -2.87 0.16 1.83
C TYR A 157 -4.24 -0.48 2.12
N GLY A 158 -4.37 -1.21 3.24
CA GLY A 158 -5.58 -2.00 3.52
C GLY A 158 -5.70 -3.19 2.59
N VAL A 159 -6.93 -3.55 2.26
CA VAL A 159 -7.28 -4.59 1.28
C VAL A 159 -7.30 -3.97 -0.11
N VAL A 160 -6.48 -4.50 -1.01
CA VAL A 160 -6.26 -3.96 -2.35
C VAL A 160 -6.31 -5.04 -3.42
N GLU A 161 -6.67 -4.65 -4.65
CA GLU A 161 -6.48 -5.45 -5.85
C GLU A 161 -5.09 -5.17 -6.43
N THR A 162 -4.36 -6.21 -6.80
CA THR A 162 -2.99 -6.12 -7.31
C THR A 162 -2.80 -6.99 -8.55
N LYS A 163 -1.91 -6.58 -9.47
CA LYS A 163 -1.48 -7.45 -10.56
C LYS A 163 -0.44 -8.43 -10.04
N ILE A 164 -0.62 -9.73 -10.31
CA ILE A 164 0.33 -10.76 -9.85
C ILE A 164 1.73 -10.53 -10.42
N SER A 165 1.85 -10.03 -11.65
CA SER A 165 3.12 -9.69 -12.31
C SER A 165 3.89 -8.54 -11.64
N LYS A 166 3.25 -7.77 -10.76
CA LYS A 166 3.86 -6.66 -10.01
C LYS A 166 4.17 -7.03 -8.55
N ARG A 167 3.96 -8.30 -8.18
CA ARG A 167 4.13 -8.78 -6.81
C ARG A 167 5.07 -9.98 -6.79
N PRO A 168 5.95 -10.11 -5.80
CA PRO A 168 6.91 -11.20 -5.72
C PRO A 168 6.27 -12.47 -5.13
N TRP A 169 5.16 -12.93 -5.74
CA TRP A 169 4.56 -14.21 -5.37
C TRP A 169 5.54 -15.34 -5.71
N THR A 170 5.62 -16.33 -4.85
CA THR A 170 6.55 -17.46 -5.00
C THR A 170 5.84 -18.78 -5.21
N GLU A 171 4.69 -18.96 -4.55
CA GLU A 171 3.95 -20.22 -4.59
C GLU A 171 2.45 -19.95 -4.67
N TRP A 172 1.71 -20.95 -5.13
CA TRP A 172 0.25 -21.01 -5.04
C TRP A 172 -0.21 -22.34 -4.43
N ALA A 173 -1.42 -22.35 -3.87
CA ALA A 173 -2.03 -23.54 -3.33
C ALA A 173 -3.55 -23.51 -3.48
N TYR A 174 -4.13 -24.68 -3.77
CA TYR A 174 -5.56 -24.91 -3.60
C TYR A 174 -5.92 -25.08 -2.11
N LEU A 175 -7.13 -24.67 -1.75
CA LEU A 175 -7.74 -25.05 -0.49
C LEU A 175 -8.33 -26.47 -0.58
N PRO A 176 -8.43 -27.24 0.53
CA PRO A 176 -9.07 -28.54 0.51
C PRO A 176 -10.54 -28.46 0.09
N GLU A 177 -11.05 -29.47 -0.63
CA GLU A 177 -12.46 -29.54 -1.04
C GLU A 177 -13.44 -29.47 0.14
N SER A 178 -13.03 -29.91 1.31
CA SER A 178 -13.81 -29.78 2.55
C SER A 178 -14.00 -28.31 3.00
N MET A 179 -13.24 -27.37 2.42
CA MET A 179 -13.35 -25.93 2.65
C MET A 179 -13.91 -25.20 1.43
N LEU A 180 -13.38 -25.47 0.24
CA LEU A 180 -13.69 -24.74 -0.98
C LEU A 180 -13.79 -25.67 -2.18
N VAL A 181 -14.91 -25.57 -2.92
CA VAL A 181 -15.10 -26.21 -4.22
C VAL A 181 -14.85 -25.18 -5.30
N TYR A 182 -13.99 -25.51 -6.25
CA TYR A 182 -13.65 -24.63 -7.37
C TYR A 182 -14.69 -24.79 -8.48
N ASP A 183 -15.64 -23.86 -8.54
CA ASP A 183 -16.69 -23.84 -9.53
C ASP A 183 -16.16 -23.35 -10.89
N GLY A 184 -16.60 -24.01 -11.96
CA GLY A 184 -16.12 -23.76 -13.33
C GLY A 184 -14.92 -24.60 -13.75
N VAL A 185 -14.43 -25.51 -12.89
CA VAL A 185 -13.36 -26.46 -13.21
C VAL A 185 -13.97 -27.86 -13.27
N THR A 186 -14.00 -28.48 -14.46
CA THR A 186 -14.60 -29.80 -14.68
C THR A 186 -13.74 -30.95 -14.18
N SER A 187 -12.43 -30.76 -14.10
CA SER A 187 -11.51 -31.64 -13.35
C SER A 187 -10.26 -30.83 -12.93
N MET A 188 -9.65 -31.25 -11.79
CA MET A 188 -8.39 -30.65 -11.32
C MET A 188 -7.19 -31.04 -12.19
N GLU A 189 -7.37 -32.00 -13.11
CA GLU A 189 -6.34 -32.48 -14.04
C GLU A 189 -6.29 -31.65 -15.32
N ASP A 190 -7.40 -31.00 -15.70
CA ASP A 190 -7.53 -30.22 -16.94
C ASP A 190 -7.09 -28.77 -16.80
N VAL A 191 -6.61 -28.36 -15.62
CA VAL A 191 -6.18 -26.99 -15.38
C VAL A 191 -4.81 -26.79 -15.98
N LYS A 192 -4.76 -26.24 -17.19
CA LYS A 192 -3.53 -25.76 -17.80
C LYS A 192 -2.96 -24.62 -16.94
N PRO A 193 -1.62 -24.50 -16.83
CA PRO A 193 -0.99 -23.27 -16.36
C PRO A 193 -1.59 -22.09 -17.14
N SER A 194 -1.87 -21.00 -16.49
CA SER A 194 -2.24 -19.78 -17.20
C SER A 194 -1.14 -19.49 -18.23
N GLU A 195 -1.48 -19.52 -19.50
CA GLU A 195 -0.62 -18.87 -20.49
C GLU A 195 -0.40 -17.44 -19.94
N PRO A 196 0.80 -16.86 -20.12
CA PRO A 196 0.99 -15.48 -19.75
C PRO A 196 -0.19 -14.74 -20.38
N VAL A 197 -1.09 -14.19 -19.56
CA VAL A 197 -2.20 -13.41 -20.08
C VAL A 197 -1.49 -12.31 -20.86
N GLU A 198 -1.49 -12.39 -22.18
CA GLU A 198 -1.34 -11.20 -23.01
C GLU A 198 -2.49 -10.31 -22.56
N THR A 199 -2.26 -9.56 -21.48
CA THR A 199 -3.04 -8.37 -21.25
C THR A 199 -2.94 -7.63 -22.56
N GLU A 200 -4.06 -7.34 -23.22
CA GLU A 200 -4.04 -6.29 -24.24
C GLU A 200 -3.10 -5.23 -23.71
N PRO A 201 -2.05 -4.86 -24.46
CA PRO A 201 -0.99 -4.03 -23.90
C PRO A 201 -1.69 -2.86 -23.26
N GLU A 202 -1.55 -2.76 -21.93
CA GLU A 202 -2.11 -1.63 -21.17
C GLU A 202 -1.66 -0.42 -21.97
N LYS A 203 -2.59 0.34 -22.55
CA LYS A 203 -2.24 1.43 -23.47
C LYS A 203 -1.22 2.30 -22.73
N VAL A 204 0.06 2.12 -23.10
CA VAL A 204 1.16 2.85 -22.51
C VAL A 204 1.03 4.27 -23.01
N TYR A 205 0.54 5.13 -22.16
CA TYR A 205 0.48 6.56 -22.46
C TYR A 205 1.87 7.16 -22.28
N ALA A 206 2.33 7.88 -23.29
CA ALA A 206 3.49 8.72 -23.11
C ALA A 206 3.21 9.80 -22.07
N PHE A 207 4.24 10.23 -21.34
CA PHE A 207 4.10 11.28 -20.34
C PHE A 207 3.61 12.58 -21.01
N GLY A 208 2.42 13.06 -20.60
CA GLY A 208 1.75 14.21 -21.18
C GLY A 208 0.71 13.90 -22.27
N GLU A 209 0.52 12.64 -22.63
CA GLU A 209 -0.49 12.20 -23.63
C GLU A 209 -1.93 12.34 -23.11
N ARG A 210 -2.13 12.22 -21.79
CA ARG A 210 -3.45 12.33 -21.15
C ARG A 210 -3.39 13.20 -19.89
N THR A 211 -4.54 13.73 -19.49
CA THR A 211 -4.69 14.39 -18.20
C THR A 211 -4.68 13.35 -17.08
N LEU A 212 -3.76 13.49 -16.12
CA LEU A 212 -3.66 12.67 -14.94
C LEU A 212 -4.43 13.30 -13.78
N LYS A 213 -5.27 12.54 -13.10
CA LYS A 213 -6.10 13.01 -11.99
C LYS A 213 -6.49 11.88 -11.06
N HIS A 214 -6.87 12.20 -9.85
CA HIS A 214 -7.46 11.27 -8.92
C HIS A 214 -8.84 10.84 -9.43
N THR A 215 -9.09 9.53 -9.49
CA THR A 215 -10.34 8.91 -9.97
C THR A 215 -10.70 7.72 -9.07
N SER A 216 -11.89 7.20 -9.21
CA SER A 216 -12.28 5.95 -8.56
C SER A 216 -12.71 4.93 -9.63
N PRO A 217 -11.94 3.84 -9.85
CA PRO A 217 -10.63 3.53 -9.27
C PRO A 217 -9.52 4.51 -9.71
N ASP A 218 -8.43 4.58 -8.91
CA ASP A 218 -7.30 5.48 -9.18
C ASP A 218 -6.68 5.25 -10.56
N MET A 219 -6.34 6.34 -11.27
CA MET A 219 -5.58 6.25 -12.51
C MET A 219 -4.21 5.62 -12.27
N LYS A 220 -3.78 4.75 -13.18
CA LYS A 220 -2.49 4.04 -13.10
C LYS A 220 -1.74 4.16 -14.42
N GLY A 221 -0.41 4.05 -14.35
CA GLY A 221 0.46 4.00 -15.52
C GLY A 221 1.88 4.44 -15.26
N GLU A 222 2.77 4.17 -16.21
CA GLU A 222 4.16 4.67 -16.15
C GLU A 222 4.21 6.19 -16.29
N ASP A 223 3.25 6.80 -16.98
CA ASP A 223 3.05 8.25 -17.05
C ASP A 223 2.75 8.88 -15.68
N VAL A 224 1.93 8.22 -14.85
CA VAL A 224 1.69 8.63 -13.45
C VAL A 224 2.97 8.50 -12.64
N LYS A 225 3.69 7.39 -12.79
CA LYS A 225 4.94 7.15 -12.08
C LYS A 225 6.03 8.16 -12.45
N GLU A 226 6.09 8.53 -13.72
CA GLU A 226 7.01 9.55 -14.20
C GLU A 226 6.65 10.93 -13.62
N LEU A 227 5.36 11.28 -13.56
CA LEU A 227 4.90 12.49 -12.88
C LEU A 227 5.35 12.52 -11.41
N GLN A 228 5.08 11.44 -10.66
CA GLN A 228 5.46 11.33 -9.25
C GLN A 228 6.96 11.50 -9.06
N LYS A 229 7.80 10.89 -9.91
CA LYS A 229 9.26 11.04 -9.86
C LYS A 229 9.68 12.48 -10.06
N ARG A 230 9.14 13.16 -11.08
CA ARG A 230 9.48 14.54 -11.40
C ARG A 230 9.06 15.49 -10.31
N LEU A 231 7.83 15.40 -9.82
CA LEU A 231 7.34 16.26 -8.75
C LEU A 231 8.12 16.04 -7.45
N ASN A 232 8.41 14.77 -7.09
CA ASN A 232 9.23 14.46 -5.90
C ASN A 232 10.66 15.02 -6.04
N ALA A 233 11.27 14.96 -7.22
CA ALA A 233 12.59 15.52 -7.48
C ALA A 233 12.60 17.06 -7.34
N LEU A 234 11.47 17.70 -7.59
CA LEU A 234 11.27 19.14 -7.43
C LEU A 234 10.81 19.55 -6.03
N GLY A 235 10.68 18.59 -5.08
CA GLY A 235 10.29 18.85 -3.70
C GLY A 235 8.78 18.82 -3.45
N PHE A 236 7.95 18.48 -4.44
CA PHE A 236 6.50 18.32 -4.28
C PHE A 236 6.16 16.87 -3.92
N ASP A 237 5.91 16.60 -2.63
CA ASP A 237 5.72 15.23 -2.11
C ASP A 237 4.46 14.55 -2.68
N CYS A 238 4.67 13.63 -3.61
CA CYS A 238 3.66 12.72 -4.15
C CYS A 238 3.63 11.35 -3.44
N GLY A 239 4.44 11.16 -2.42
CA GLY A 239 4.69 9.84 -1.82
C GLY A 239 5.62 8.98 -2.66
N THR A 240 5.46 7.66 -2.57
CA THR A 240 6.23 6.71 -3.40
C THR A 240 5.82 6.84 -4.86
N ALA A 241 6.79 6.86 -5.78
CA ALA A 241 6.51 6.84 -7.22
C ALA A 241 6.08 5.41 -7.65
N ASP A 242 4.86 5.05 -7.30
CA ASP A 242 4.26 3.72 -7.51
C ASP A 242 3.44 3.61 -8.80
N GLY A 243 3.23 4.72 -9.49
CA GLY A 243 2.43 4.79 -10.70
C GLY A 243 0.92 4.82 -10.46
N ILE A 244 0.47 5.10 -9.23
CA ILE A 244 -0.95 5.21 -8.85
C ILE A 244 -1.27 6.66 -8.49
N PHE A 245 -2.20 7.30 -9.21
CA PHE A 245 -2.61 8.67 -8.93
C PHE A 245 -3.63 8.70 -7.78
N GLY A 246 -3.14 8.51 -6.56
CA GLY A 246 -3.95 8.60 -5.35
C GLY A 246 -3.94 10.01 -4.74
N SER A 247 -4.56 10.14 -3.56
CA SER A 247 -4.71 11.43 -2.87
C SER A 247 -3.38 12.12 -2.50
N LYS A 248 -2.27 11.37 -2.35
CA LYS A 248 -0.95 11.98 -2.14
C LYS A 248 -0.41 12.61 -3.40
N THR A 249 -0.54 11.92 -4.54
CA THR A 249 -0.15 12.45 -5.85
C THR A 249 -0.95 13.70 -6.19
N GLU A 250 -2.26 13.70 -5.93
CA GLU A 250 -3.14 14.86 -6.09
C GLU A 250 -2.64 16.06 -5.27
N LYS A 251 -2.28 15.85 -4.00
CA LYS A 251 -1.72 16.91 -3.14
C LYS A 251 -0.39 17.46 -3.67
N GLY A 252 0.50 16.60 -4.16
CA GLY A 252 1.75 16.99 -4.79
C GLY A 252 1.51 17.83 -6.05
N VAL A 253 0.52 17.44 -6.86
CA VAL A 253 0.09 18.22 -8.05
C VAL A 253 -0.45 19.59 -7.66
N ILE A 254 -1.34 19.67 -6.66
CA ILE A 254 -1.90 20.94 -6.16
C ILE A 254 -0.77 21.85 -5.64
N ALA A 255 0.18 21.31 -4.88
CA ALA A 255 1.32 22.08 -4.38
C ALA A 255 2.19 22.62 -5.52
N PHE A 256 2.45 21.82 -6.54
CA PHE A 256 3.16 22.24 -7.75
C PHE A 256 2.39 23.35 -8.50
N GLN A 257 1.11 23.13 -8.78
CA GLN A 257 0.26 24.12 -9.48
C GLN A 257 0.23 25.47 -8.76
N THR A 258 0.12 25.43 -7.43
CA THR A 258 0.19 26.63 -6.58
C THR A 258 1.55 27.33 -6.72
N ALA A 259 2.64 26.57 -6.69
CA ALA A 259 3.99 27.12 -6.77
C ALA A 259 4.30 27.79 -8.12
N VAL A 260 3.71 27.28 -9.21
CA VAL A 260 3.89 27.85 -10.56
C VAL A 260 2.81 28.86 -10.94
N GLY A 261 1.83 29.13 -10.06
CA GLY A 261 0.81 30.16 -10.23
C GLY A 261 -0.28 29.84 -11.27
N ILE A 262 -0.56 28.55 -11.51
CA ILE A 262 -1.68 28.09 -12.33
C ILE A 262 -2.84 27.60 -11.46
N GLU A 263 -4.01 27.29 -12.07
CA GLU A 263 -5.16 26.76 -11.33
C GLU A 263 -4.80 25.47 -10.60
N ALA A 264 -4.93 25.46 -9.26
CA ALA A 264 -4.57 24.33 -8.39
C ALA A 264 -5.75 23.34 -8.23
N ASP A 265 -6.17 22.74 -9.35
CA ASP A 265 -7.33 21.84 -9.42
C ASP A 265 -6.99 20.35 -9.16
N GLY A 266 -5.72 20.04 -8.93
CA GLY A 266 -5.21 18.68 -8.70
C GLY A 266 -5.21 17.78 -9.94
N LYS A 267 -5.52 18.32 -11.12
CA LYS A 267 -5.47 17.60 -12.39
C LYS A 267 -4.21 17.99 -13.17
N PHE A 268 -3.38 17.03 -13.46
CA PHE A 268 -2.15 17.26 -14.23
C PHE A 268 -2.46 17.17 -15.73
N GLY A 269 -2.94 18.28 -16.30
CA GLY A 269 -3.30 18.40 -17.71
C GLY A 269 -2.25 19.16 -18.52
N LYS A 270 -2.64 19.59 -19.72
CA LYS A 270 -1.75 20.25 -20.68
C LYS A 270 -1.05 21.49 -20.11
N GLU A 271 -1.75 22.29 -19.32
CA GLU A 271 -1.21 23.49 -18.70
C GLU A 271 -0.17 23.14 -17.62
N SER A 272 -0.49 22.17 -16.72
CA SER A 272 0.45 21.69 -15.72
C SER A 272 1.69 21.05 -16.36
N PHE A 273 1.49 20.34 -17.48
CA PHE A 273 2.59 19.74 -18.23
C PHE A 273 3.51 20.81 -18.84
N ALA A 274 2.94 21.85 -19.46
CA ALA A 274 3.72 22.96 -20.00
C ALA A 274 4.48 23.71 -18.88
N ALA A 275 3.80 23.96 -17.76
CA ALA A 275 4.43 24.57 -16.58
C ALA A 275 5.57 23.71 -16.04
N LEU A 276 5.40 22.39 -15.93
CA LEU A 276 6.46 21.48 -15.46
C LEU A 276 7.66 21.44 -16.42
N SER A 277 7.40 21.52 -17.71
CA SER A 277 8.47 21.54 -18.72
C SER A 277 9.27 22.86 -18.70
N ALA A 278 8.65 23.95 -18.27
CA ALA A 278 9.27 25.27 -18.13
C ALA A 278 9.83 25.52 -16.72
N TYR A 279 9.42 24.70 -15.73
CA TYR A 279 9.83 24.87 -14.34
C TYR A 279 11.26 24.39 -14.16
N SER A 280 12.18 25.36 -14.00
CA SER A 280 13.47 25.10 -13.41
C SER A 280 13.28 25.18 -11.90
N ALA A 281 13.56 24.10 -11.16
CA ALA A 281 13.67 24.24 -9.71
C ALA A 281 14.62 25.41 -9.44
N PRO A 282 14.32 26.30 -8.49
CA PRO A 282 15.32 27.29 -8.09
C PRO A 282 16.59 26.50 -7.78
N GLU A 283 17.64 26.75 -8.54
CA GLU A 283 18.95 26.18 -8.26
C GLU A 283 19.27 26.57 -6.82
N ASN A 284 19.24 25.59 -5.91
CA ASN A 284 19.76 25.75 -4.57
C ASN A 284 21.30 25.75 -4.67
N GLU A 285 21.84 26.72 -5.40
CA GLU A 285 23.15 27.17 -5.05
C GLU A 285 23.04 27.85 -3.69
N PRO A 286 23.87 27.53 -2.72
CA PRO A 286 23.90 28.24 -1.46
C PRO A 286 24.17 29.72 -1.81
N GLU A 287 23.17 30.60 -1.64
CA GLU A 287 23.41 32.03 -1.65
C GLU A 287 24.42 32.28 -0.53
N SER A 288 25.67 32.39 -0.90
CA SER A 288 26.74 32.82 -0.02
C SER A 288 26.55 34.31 0.22
N ASP A 289 25.87 34.64 1.30
CA ASP A 289 25.91 35.97 1.84
C ASP A 289 27.27 36.10 2.56
N GLU A 290 28.32 36.42 1.76
CA GLU A 290 29.69 36.60 2.24
C GLU A 290 29.80 37.67 3.34
N ALA A 291 28.75 38.46 3.51
CA ALA A 291 28.69 39.48 4.58
C ALA A 291 28.33 38.90 5.96
N GLN A 292 27.80 37.70 6.06
CA GLN A 292 27.34 37.11 7.34
C GLN A 292 28.06 35.83 7.78
N GLY A 293 29.01 35.30 7.00
CA GLY A 293 29.86 34.16 7.41
C GLY A 293 29.14 32.80 7.51
N TYR A 294 28.02 32.58 6.81
CA TYR A 294 27.34 31.31 6.69
C TYR A 294 26.67 31.14 5.34
N ALA A 295 26.51 29.87 4.91
CA ALA A 295 25.68 29.49 3.77
C ALA A 295 24.30 29.00 4.24
N THR A 296 23.28 29.01 3.38
CA THR A 296 21.96 28.45 3.69
C THR A 296 21.80 27.08 3.02
N TYR A 297 21.10 26.17 3.69
CA TYR A 297 20.77 24.84 3.17
C TYR A 297 19.33 24.45 3.51
N VAL A 298 18.58 23.99 2.54
CA VAL A 298 17.22 23.46 2.76
C VAL A 298 17.31 21.96 3.03
N VAL A 299 16.89 21.56 4.24
CA VAL A 299 16.88 20.15 4.69
C VAL A 299 16.03 19.30 3.78
N GLN A 300 16.60 18.22 3.31
CA GLN A 300 15.93 17.22 2.48
C GLN A 300 15.57 15.98 3.28
N ARG A 301 14.60 15.23 2.79
CA ARG A 301 14.13 14.00 3.45
C ARG A 301 15.26 13.00 3.61
N GLY A 302 15.48 12.58 4.87
CA GLY A 302 16.57 11.67 5.24
C GLY A 302 17.86 12.36 5.68
N ASP A 303 17.91 13.72 5.62
CA ASP A 303 19.02 14.46 6.18
C ASP A 303 19.05 14.36 7.70
N THR A 304 20.26 14.30 8.21
CA THR A 304 20.55 14.46 9.64
C THR A 304 21.63 15.51 9.80
N LEU A 305 21.63 16.24 10.92
CA LEU A 305 22.67 17.23 11.19
C LEU A 305 24.07 16.67 11.04
N TRP A 306 24.28 15.39 11.41
CA TRP A 306 25.55 14.71 11.30
C TRP A 306 25.96 14.46 9.85
N ASN A 307 25.01 13.99 9.00
CA ASN A 307 25.25 13.77 7.56
C ASN A 307 25.49 15.09 6.83
N LEU A 308 24.73 16.13 7.17
CA LEU A 308 24.91 17.47 6.61
C LEU A 308 26.27 18.06 6.98
N ALA A 309 26.68 17.95 8.28
CA ALA A 309 28.00 18.39 8.69
C ALA A 309 29.12 17.61 8.00
N LYS A 310 28.96 16.30 7.81
CA LYS A 310 29.92 15.51 7.04
C LYS A 310 30.02 15.93 5.58
N LYS A 311 28.87 16.22 4.94
CA LYS A 311 28.75 16.61 3.53
C LYS A 311 29.26 18.03 3.28
N LEU A 312 28.87 18.99 4.13
CA LEU A 312 29.07 20.42 3.89
C LEU A 312 30.29 20.99 4.62
N LEU A 313 30.66 20.39 5.78
CA LEU A 313 31.77 20.86 6.63
C LEU A 313 32.91 19.85 6.71
N GLY A 314 32.83 18.76 5.94
CA GLY A 314 33.85 17.72 5.86
C GLY A 314 33.91 16.75 7.05
N ARG A 315 33.27 17.04 8.18
CA ARG A 315 33.27 16.22 9.42
C ARG A 315 31.90 16.16 10.07
N GLY A 316 31.35 14.95 10.25
CA GLY A 316 30.05 14.76 10.91
C GLY A 316 29.98 15.30 12.33
N GLY A 317 31.07 15.28 13.08
CA GLY A 317 31.15 15.84 14.44
C GLY A 317 30.92 17.35 14.53
N ARG A 318 31.04 18.11 13.43
CA ARG A 318 30.71 19.54 13.38
C ARG A 318 29.20 19.84 13.31
N TRP A 319 28.35 18.82 13.43
CA TRP A 319 26.88 19.00 13.46
C TRP A 319 26.43 19.95 14.57
N THR A 320 27.16 20.02 15.68
CA THR A 320 26.87 20.94 16.79
C THR A 320 27.03 22.41 16.41
N GLU A 321 27.90 22.71 15.45
CA GLU A 321 28.06 24.07 14.92
C GLU A 321 26.83 24.49 14.10
N ILE A 322 26.33 23.56 13.27
CA ILE A 322 25.07 23.78 12.53
C ILE A 322 23.91 23.95 13.52
N ALA A 323 23.82 23.08 14.53
CA ALA A 323 22.76 23.15 15.55
C ALA A 323 22.79 24.47 16.31
N ALA A 324 23.96 24.91 16.76
CA ALA A 324 24.14 26.17 17.49
C ALA A 324 23.78 27.39 16.63
N LEU A 325 24.23 27.43 15.37
CA LEU A 325 23.94 28.54 14.45
C LEU A 325 22.45 28.70 14.13
N ASN A 326 21.69 27.60 14.26
CA ASN A 326 20.25 27.54 13.98
C ASN A 326 19.38 27.45 15.26
N SER A 327 19.96 27.59 16.44
CA SER A 327 19.26 27.49 17.74
C SER A 327 18.50 26.16 17.91
N ILE A 328 19.06 25.06 17.39
CA ILE A 328 18.45 23.73 17.46
C ILE A 328 18.88 23.02 18.74
N SER A 329 17.92 22.74 19.61
CA SER A 329 18.15 21.92 20.81
C SER A 329 18.03 20.43 20.44
N GLY A 330 19.17 19.73 20.40
CA GLY A 330 19.24 18.30 20.01
C GLY A 330 19.61 18.09 18.53
N THR A 331 19.15 16.98 17.94
CA THR A 331 19.54 16.58 16.57
C THR A 331 18.42 16.58 15.55
N MET A 332 17.20 16.97 15.98
CA MET A 332 16.00 16.87 15.14
C MET A 332 15.91 18.07 14.18
N ILE A 333 15.91 17.77 12.89
CA ILE A 333 15.64 18.70 11.80
C ILE A 333 14.44 18.20 10.97
N ARG A 334 13.77 19.09 10.26
CA ARG A 334 12.56 18.77 9.48
C ARG A 334 12.82 18.99 8.01
N ASP A 335 12.22 18.16 7.20
CA ASP A 335 12.18 18.32 5.74
C ASP A 335 11.63 19.71 5.38
N GLY A 336 12.31 20.42 4.44
CA GLY A 336 12.02 21.79 4.08
C GLY A 336 12.52 22.87 5.05
N GLN A 337 13.14 22.51 6.17
CA GLN A 337 13.72 23.48 7.11
C GLN A 337 14.97 24.14 6.49
N VAL A 338 15.03 25.48 6.52
CA VAL A 338 16.22 26.21 6.08
C VAL A 338 17.23 26.28 7.25
N LEU A 339 18.44 25.78 7.00
CA LEU A 339 19.55 25.82 7.97
C LEU A 339 20.64 26.77 7.50
N ARG A 340 21.19 27.53 8.43
CA ARG A 340 22.44 28.26 8.25
C ARG A 340 23.61 27.31 8.49
N ILE A 341 24.52 27.25 7.55
CA ILE A 341 25.67 26.35 7.58
C ILE A 341 26.93 27.21 7.78
N PRO A 342 27.72 27.02 8.84
CA PRO A 342 28.92 27.80 9.05
C PRO A 342 29.93 27.59 7.93
N ALA A 343 30.69 28.62 7.57
CA ALA A 343 31.71 28.60 6.56
C ALA A 343 32.88 27.65 6.90
#